data_e1a356d761966a7bf6244126f5fad5c6
#
_entry.id   e1a356d761966a7bf6244126f5fad5c6
#
_cell.length_a   1.000
_cell.length_b   1.000
_cell.length_c   1.000
_cell.angle_alpha   90.00
_cell.angle_beta   90.00
_cell.angle_gamma   90.00
#
_symmetry.space_group_name_H-M   'P 1'
#
loop_
_entity.id
_entity.type
_entity.pdbx_description
1 polymer ?
#
loop_
_entity_poly.entity_id
_entity_poly.type
_entity_poly.pdbx_seq_one_letter_code
_entity_poly.pdbx_strand_id
1 'polypeptide(L)'
;MTTASHAIKTSVSKDGRTATVSVPVTFLQRGGRKQILMPPGEAPWSSAPRVDTALLKAIVRAHRWRHKLESGEYASSADLAKAEGINESYLCRVLRLTLLGPDVVEAILQGGQPRMLELQSLLKPLPADWGAQRKALGFANGAGPSGHPADRG
;
A
#
# COMPACT_ATOMS: atom_id res chain seq x y z
N MET A 1 19.08 -32.20 22.83
CA MET A 1 18.59 -30.94 22.24
C MET A 1 17.30 -31.24 21.52
N THR A 2 16.20 -30.93 22.16
CA THR A 2 14.85 -31.25 21.63
C THR A 2 14.41 -30.10 20.77
N THR A 3 14.43 -30.26 19.45
CA THR A 3 13.83 -29.34 18.49
C THR A 3 12.30 -29.46 18.60
N ALA A 4 11.68 -28.59 19.34
CA ALA A 4 10.23 -28.49 19.36
C ALA A 4 9.76 -28.00 17.99
N SER A 5 9.21 -28.89 17.19
CA SER A 5 8.55 -28.59 15.94
C SER A 5 7.33 -27.72 16.22
N HIS A 6 7.43 -26.42 15.93
CA HIS A 6 6.34 -25.45 16.08
C HIS A 6 5.49 -25.46 14.80
N ALA A 7 4.71 -26.52 14.60
CA ALA A 7 3.81 -26.61 13.47
C ALA A 7 2.48 -25.90 13.78
N ILE A 8 1.95 -25.18 12.79
CA ILE A 8 0.58 -24.66 12.81
C ILE A 8 -0.40 -25.83 12.94
N LYS A 9 -1.25 -25.81 13.94
CA LYS A 9 -2.28 -26.83 14.14
C LYS A 9 -3.63 -26.27 13.74
N THR A 10 -4.30 -26.96 12.83
CA THR A 10 -5.66 -26.62 12.41
C THR A 10 -6.59 -27.74 12.87
N SER A 11 -7.65 -27.41 13.56
CA SER A 11 -8.73 -28.33 13.94
C SER A 11 -10.08 -27.77 13.57
N VAL A 12 -10.96 -28.64 13.10
CA VAL A 12 -12.35 -28.27 12.78
C VAL A 12 -13.26 -28.95 13.79
N SER A 13 -14.23 -28.23 14.32
CA SER A 13 -15.17 -28.78 15.29
C SER A 13 -16.05 -29.84 14.62
N LYS A 14 -16.63 -30.78 15.42
CA LYS A 14 -17.47 -31.90 14.91
C LYS A 14 -18.75 -31.42 14.19
N ASP A 15 -19.20 -30.20 14.47
CA ASP A 15 -20.35 -29.57 13.81
C ASP A 15 -20.03 -28.84 12.51
N GLY A 16 -18.73 -28.80 12.13
CA GLY A 16 -18.24 -28.15 10.91
C GLY A 16 -18.35 -26.61 10.89
N ARG A 17 -18.76 -25.98 12.01
CA ARG A 17 -19.02 -24.54 12.06
C ARG A 17 -17.84 -23.71 12.55
N THR A 18 -16.89 -24.33 13.21
CA THR A 18 -15.74 -23.62 13.79
C THR A 18 -14.45 -24.28 13.35
N ALA A 19 -13.54 -23.49 12.77
CA ALA A 19 -12.18 -23.88 12.50
C ALA A 19 -11.26 -23.14 13.48
N THR A 20 -10.48 -23.88 14.25
CA THR A 20 -9.47 -23.34 15.16
C THR A 20 -8.10 -23.50 14.55
N VAL A 21 -7.39 -22.41 14.37
CA VAL A 21 -6.01 -22.38 13.90
C VAL A 21 -5.14 -21.90 15.05
N SER A 22 -4.24 -22.76 15.51
CA SER A 22 -3.26 -22.44 16.56
C SER A 22 -1.92 -22.15 15.91
N VAL A 23 -1.48 -20.89 16.04
CA VAL A 23 -0.22 -20.40 15.50
C VAL A 23 0.74 -20.17 16.67
N PRO A 24 1.88 -20.88 16.75
CA PRO A 24 2.90 -20.58 17.74
C PRO A 24 3.58 -19.26 17.39
N VAL A 25 3.47 -18.26 18.25
CA VAL A 25 4.11 -16.96 18.08
C VAL A 25 5.02 -16.64 19.24
N THR A 26 6.19 -16.10 18.96
CA THR A 26 7.11 -15.62 19.99
C THR A 26 7.08 -14.10 20.01
N PHE A 27 6.86 -13.54 21.19
CA PHE A 27 6.88 -12.10 21.38
C PHE A 27 8.27 -11.68 21.85
N LEU A 28 8.96 -10.89 21.06
CA LEU A 28 10.19 -10.22 21.45
C LEU A 28 9.94 -8.72 21.65
N GLN A 29 10.42 -8.20 22.78
CA GLN A 29 10.37 -6.78 23.07
C GLN A 29 11.72 -6.16 22.70
N ARG A 30 11.74 -5.31 21.68
CA ARG A 30 12.93 -4.58 21.24
C ARG A 30 12.59 -3.09 21.15
N GLY A 31 13.25 -2.27 21.97
CA GLY A 31 13.04 -0.82 21.94
C GLY A 31 11.61 -0.36 22.28
N GLY A 32 10.90 -1.05 23.19
CA GLY A 32 9.54 -0.68 23.62
C GLY A 32 8.41 -1.08 22.66
N ARG A 33 8.72 -1.67 21.49
CA ARG A 33 7.73 -2.19 20.54
C ARG A 33 7.67 -3.71 20.62
N LYS A 34 6.46 -4.25 20.69
CA LYS A 34 6.22 -5.70 20.59
C LYS A 34 6.37 -6.12 19.12
N GLN A 35 7.30 -7.02 18.86
CA GLN A 35 7.45 -7.67 17.55
C GLN A 35 6.98 -9.11 17.64
N ILE A 36 6.16 -9.54 16.70
CA ILE A 36 5.75 -10.94 16.56
C ILE A 36 6.73 -11.57 15.59
N LEU A 37 7.55 -12.53 16.07
CA LEU A 37 8.43 -13.32 15.23
C LEU A 37 7.72 -14.62 14.87
N MET A 38 7.62 -14.87 13.57
CA MET A 38 7.15 -16.16 13.06
C MET A 38 8.33 -17.10 12.86
N PRO A 39 8.12 -18.44 13.00
CA PRO A 39 9.16 -19.41 12.73
C PRO A 39 9.69 -19.29 11.29
N PRO A 40 10.99 -19.44 11.04
CA PRO A 40 11.53 -19.46 9.70
C PRO A 40 11.05 -20.73 8.97
N GLY A 41 10.49 -20.56 7.76
CA GLY A 41 10.09 -21.64 6.87
C GLY A 41 8.59 -21.80 6.63
N GLU A 42 7.74 -21.14 7.39
CA GLU A 42 6.31 -21.05 7.06
C GLU A 42 6.07 -19.69 6.40
N ALA A 43 5.78 -19.72 5.09
CA ALA A 43 5.24 -18.55 4.45
C ALA A 43 3.99 -18.13 5.23
N PRO A 44 3.94 -16.94 5.83
CA PRO A 44 2.69 -16.47 6.35
C PRO A 44 1.70 -16.61 5.19
N TRP A 45 0.54 -17.28 5.48
CA TRP A 45 -0.58 -17.24 4.55
C TRP A 45 -0.33 -16.13 3.55
N SER A 46 -0.17 -16.44 2.27
CA SER A 46 0.11 -15.45 1.24
C SER A 46 -0.89 -14.32 1.48
N SER A 47 -0.37 -13.21 1.99
CA SER A 47 -1.24 -12.10 2.31
C SER A 47 -1.86 -11.71 0.99
N ALA A 48 -3.15 -12.03 0.82
CA ALA A 48 -3.92 -11.55 -0.30
C ALA A 48 -3.58 -10.07 -0.50
N PRO A 49 -3.45 -9.59 -1.73
CA PRO A 49 -3.16 -8.19 -2.00
C PRO A 49 -4.03 -7.32 -1.10
N ARG A 50 -3.44 -6.57 -0.22
CA ARG A 50 -4.18 -5.77 0.74
C ARG A 50 -4.08 -4.32 0.34
N VAL A 51 -5.19 -3.80 -0.18
CA VAL A 51 -5.29 -2.39 -0.53
C VAL A 51 -5.13 -1.54 0.74
N ASP A 52 -4.13 -0.66 0.72
CA ASP A 52 -3.98 0.33 1.78
C ASP A 52 -4.99 1.47 1.57
N THR A 53 -5.97 1.52 2.47
CA THR A 53 -7.06 2.50 2.38
C THR A 53 -6.59 3.93 2.56
N ALA A 54 -5.48 4.18 3.26
CA ALA A 54 -4.93 5.52 3.43
C ALA A 54 -4.29 6.02 2.13
N LEU A 55 -3.52 5.17 1.45
CA LEU A 55 -2.93 5.46 0.14
C LEU A 55 -4.02 5.67 -0.90
N LEU A 56 -5.00 4.77 -0.96
CA LEU A 56 -6.13 4.85 -1.88
C LEU A 56 -6.91 6.16 -1.69
N LYS A 57 -7.29 6.49 -0.47
CA LYS A 57 -8.03 7.72 -0.16
C LYS A 57 -7.23 8.98 -0.55
N ALA A 58 -5.91 8.97 -0.36
CA ALA A 58 -5.07 10.11 -0.73
C ALA A 58 -5.02 10.31 -2.25
N ILE A 59 -4.87 9.23 -3.03
CA ILE A 59 -4.87 9.28 -4.50
C ILE A 59 -6.22 9.77 -5.03
N VAL A 60 -7.33 9.19 -4.56
CA VAL A 60 -8.69 9.61 -4.97
C VAL A 60 -8.92 11.08 -4.64
N ARG A 61 -8.50 11.52 -3.45
CA ARG A 61 -8.62 12.92 -3.03
C ARG A 61 -7.79 13.85 -3.92
N ALA A 62 -6.58 13.45 -4.29
CA ALA A 62 -5.72 14.23 -5.19
C ALA A 62 -6.39 14.47 -6.55
N HIS A 63 -6.92 13.42 -7.17
CA HIS A 63 -7.61 13.53 -8.46
C HIS A 63 -8.91 14.34 -8.35
N ARG A 64 -9.68 14.18 -7.27
CA ARG A 64 -10.88 14.97 -7.02
C ARG A 64 -10.57 16.46 -6.87
N TRP A 65 -9.54 16.81 -6.11
CA TRP A 65 -9.12 18.19 -5.92
C TRP A 65 -8.57 18.80 -7.20
N ARG A 66 -7.79 18.04 -7.96
CA ARG A 66 -7.33 18.46 -9.27
C ARG A 66 -8.50 18.76 -10.19
N HIS A 67 -9.50 17.89 -10.25
CA HIS A 67 -10.69 18.10 -11.08
C HIS A 67 -11.45 19.39 -10.67
N LYS A 68 -11.62 19.65 -9.38
CA LYS A 68 -12.25 20.87 -8.87
C LYS A 68 -11.52 22.16 -9.28
N LEU A 69 -10.19 22.12 -9.34
CA LEU A 69 -9.38 23.25 -9.81
C LEU A 69 -9.44 23.40 -11.33
N GLU A 70 -9.35 22.31 -12.08
CA GLU A 70 -9.41 22.31 -13.55
C GLU A 70 -10.80 22.70 -14.08
N SER A 71 -11.86 22.36 -13.38
CA SER A 71 -13.24 22.76 -13.73
C SER A 71 -13.56 24.22 -13.38
N GLY A 72 -12.67 24.90 -12.68
CA GLY A 72 -12.90 26.28 -12.23
C GLY A 72 -13.87 26.41 -11.05
N GLU A 73 -14.23 25.31 -10.37
CA GLU A 73 -15.04 25.33 -9.14
C GLU A 73 -14.35 26.18 -8.04
N TYR A 74 -13.01 26.17 -8.03
CA TYR A 74 -12.18 27.01 -7.19
C TYR A 74 -11.14 27.75 -8.03
N ALA A 75 -10.97 29.04 -7.78
CA ALA A 75 -10.04 29.88 -8.52
C ALA A 75 -8.56 29.58 -8.20
N SER A 76 -8.29 29.05 -7.01
CA SER A 76 -6.92 28.78 -6.56
C SER A 76 -6.84 27.60 -5.59
N SER A 77 -5.63 27.08 -5.41
CA SER A 77 -5.33 26.08 -4.37
C SER A 77 -5.62 26.61 -2.96
N ALA A 78 -5.39 27.89 -2.72
CA ALA A 78 -5.67 28.54 -1.45
C ALA A 78 -7.18 28.54 -1.14
N ASP A 79 -8.03 28.86 -2.12
CA ASP A 79 -9.48 28.86 -1.97
C ASP A 79 -10.01 27.44 -1.69
N LEU A 80 -9.50 26.45 -2.42
CA LEU A 80 -9.85 25.05 -2.20
C LEU A 80 -9.40 24.58 -0.80
N ALA A 81 -8.19 24.93 -0.38
CA ALA A 81 -7.69 24.56 0.94
C ALA A 81 -8.54 25.16 2.06
N LYS A 82 -8.94 26.41 1.91
CA LYS A 82 -9.85 27.09 2.84
C LYS A 82 -11.22 26.41 2.90
N ALA A 83 -11.79 26.04 1.76
CA ALA A 83 -13.07 25.35 1.68
C ALA A 83 -13.02 23.94 2.30
N GLU A 84 -11.92 23.22 2.11
CA GLU A 84 -11.71 21.87 2.69
C GLU A 84 -11.23 21.91 4.15
N GLY A 85 -10.98 23.11 4.72
CA GLY A 85 -10.53 23.29 6.11
C GLY A 85 -9.12 22.74 6.39
N ILE A 86 -8.23 22.78 5.40
CA ILE A 86 -6.88 22.23 5.47
C ILE A 86 -5.83 23.27 5.14
N ASN A 87 -4.58 22.97 5.49
CA ASN A 87 -3.44 23.79 5.10
C ASN A 87 -3.13 23.65 3.61
N GLU A 88 -2.90 24.77 2.91
CA GLU A 88 -2.58 24.79 1.48
C GLU A 88 -1.33 23.97 1.14
N SER A 89 -0.29 24.00 2.00
CA SER A 89 0.91 23.20 1.80
C SER A 89 0.63 21.70 1.82
N TYR A 90 -0.33 21.26 2.63
CA TYR A 90 -0.78 19.86 2.64
C TYR A 90 -1.56 19.55 1.36
N LEU A 91 -2.48 20.41 0.95
CA LEU A 91 -3.22 20.28 -0.30
C LEU A 91 -2.28 20.14 -1.49
N CYS A 92 -1.29 21.01 -1.61
CA CYS A 92 -0.30 20.96 -2.70
C CYS A 92 0.54 19.68 -2.69
N ARG A 93 0.86 19.12 -1.50
CA ARG A 93 1.54 17.83 -1.40
C ARG A 93 0.66 16.67 -1.88
N VAL A 94 -0.61 16.69 -1.54
CA VAL A 94 -1.57 15.69 -2.00
C VAL A 94 -1.81 15.81 -3.52
N LEU A 95 -1.96 17.01 -4.06
CA LEU A 95 -2.13 17.24 -5.50
C LEU A 95 -0.99 16.63 -6.33
N ARG A 96 0.24 16.60 -5.81
CA ARG A 96 1.37 15.95 -6.50
C ARG A 96 1.18 14.46 -6.73
N LEU A 97 0.30 13.80 -5.97
CA LEU A 97 -0.01 12.38 -6.18
C LEU A 97 -0.67 12.12 -7.55
N THR A 98 -1.22 13.15 -8.19
CA THR A 98 -1.74 13.04 -9.56
C THR A 98 -0.63 12.88 -10.61
N LEU A 99 0.63 13.09 -10.22
CA LEU A 99 1.82 12.92 -11.07
C LEU A 99 2.52 11.58 -10.85
N LEU A 100 1.95 10.70 -10.04
CA LEU A 100 2.46 9.34 -9.87
C LEU A 100 2.39 8.56 -11.18
N GLY A 101 3.38 7.68 -11.39
CA GLY A 101 3.36 6.76 -12.51
C GLY A 101 2.10 5.91 -12.51
N PRO A 102 1.46 5.68 -13.66
CA PRO A 102 0.21 4.90 -13.74
C PRO A 102 0.34 3.50 -13.14
N ASP A 103 1.47 2.87 -13.35
CA ASP A 103 1.80 1.55 -12.80
C ASP A 103 1.91 1.54 -11.27
N VAL A 104 2.42 2.62 -10.66
CA VAL A 104 2.44 2.81 -9.20
C VAL A 104 1.03 2.95 -8.66
N VAL A 105 0.20 3.75 -9.33
CA VAL A 105 -1.21 3.94 -8.96
C VAL A 105 -1.96 2.61 -9.06
N GLU A 106 -1.80 1.88 -10.17
CA GLU A 106 -2.44 0.59 -10.39
C GLU A 106 -2.03 -0.43 -9.32
N ALA A 107 -0.73 -0.53 -9.01
CA ALA A 107 -0.24 -1.41 -7.97
C ALA A 107 -0.87 -1.10 -6.59
N ILE A 108 -1.04 0.18 -6.25
CA ILE A 108 -1.72 0.58 -5.01
C ILE A 108 -3.20 0.19 -5.04
N LEU A 109 -3.88 0.39 -6.16
CA LEU A 109 -5.29 0.01 -6.33
C LEU A 109 -5.51 -1.50 -6.20
N GLN A 110 -4.56 -2.30 -6.66
CA GLN A 110 -4.60 -3.77 -6.60
C GLN A 110 -4.05 -4.34 -5.28
N GLY A 111 -3.54 -3.50 -4.38
CA GLY A 111 -2.94 -3.94 -3.13
C GLY A 111 -1.54 -4.54 -3.30
N GLY A 112 -0.90 -4.31 -4.44
CA GLY A 112 0.46 -4.75 -4.77
C GLY A 112 1.56 -3.80 -4.31
N GLN A 113 1.24 -2.81 -3.49
CA GLN A 113 2.22 -1.86 -2.97
C GLN A 113 3.23 -2.54 -2.03
N PRO A 114 4.48 -2.06 -1.99
CA PRO A 114 5.47 -2.50 -1.01
C PRO A 114 4.94 -2.35 0.42
N ARG A 115 5.20 -3.32 1.28
CA ARG A 115 4.72 -3.33 2.69
C ARG A 115 5.20 -2.13 3.51
N MET A 116 6.33 -1.55 3.12
CA MET A 116 6.94 -0.40 3.79
C MET A 116 6.49 0.93 3.19
N LEU A 117 5.64 0.91 2.15
CA LEU A 117 5.14 2.13 1.53
C LEU A 117 4.07 2.76 2.42
N GLU A 118 4.39 3.93 2.95
CA GLU A 118 3.49 4.72 3.77
C GLU A 118 3.06 5.99 3.03
N LEU A 119 1.91 6.55 3.40
CA LEU A 119 1.41 7.82 2.86
C LEU A 119 2.45 8.94 2.97
N GLN A 120 3.19 9.00 4.07
CA GLN A 120 4.24 9.99 4.28
C GLN A 120 5.33 9.94 3.21
N SER A 121 5.64 8.76 2.69
CA SER A 121 6.62 8.60 1.60
C SER A 121 6.11 9.20 0.29
N LEU A 122 4.82 9.06 0.00
CA LEU A 122 4.19 9.67 -1.17
C LEU A 122 4.07 11.19 -1.08
N LEU A 123 3.97 11.73 0.12
CA LEU A 123 3.87 13.19 0.34
C LEU A 123 5.22 13.91 0.30
N LYS A 124 6.34 13.19 0.25
CA LYS A 124 7.67 13.74 0.02
C LYS A 124 7.83 14.17 -1.45
N PRO A 125 8.78 15.04 -1.76
CA PRO A 125 9.13 15.33 -3.15
C PRO A 125 9.55 14.04 -3.86
N LEU A 126 8.87 13.74 -4.97
CA LEU A 126 9.16 12.57 -5.80
C LEU A 126 9.84 13.02 -7.10
N PRO A 127 10.70 12.18 -7.69
CA PRO A 127 11.27 12.44 -9.01
C PRO A 127 10.17 12.62 -10.06
N ALA A 128 10.44 13.40 -11.10
CA ALA A 128 9.51 13.56 -12.23
C ALA A 128 9.47 12.30 -13.12
N ASP A 129 10.58 11.57 -13.19
CA ASP A 129 10.69 10.33 -13.95
C ASP A 129 10.00 9.16 -13.21
N TRP A 130 9.10 8.47 -13.89
CA TRP A 130 8.33 7.36 -13.33
C TRP A 130 9.20 6.16 -12.92
N GLY A 131 10.28 5.90 -13.66
CA GLY A 131 11.25 4.86 -13.31
C GLY A 131 11.94 5.16 -11.97
N ALA A 132 12.37 6.41 -11.80
CA ALA A 132 12.95 6.88 -10.56
C ALA A 132 11.93 6.90 -9.42
N GLN A 133 10.65 7.20 -9.68
CA GLN A 133 9.58 7.10 -8.68
C GLN A 133 9.42 5.67 -8.17
N ARG A 134 9.35 4.68 -9.08
CA ARG A 134 9.26 3.27 -8.70
C ARG A 134 10.38 2.87 -7.75
N LYS A 135 11.61 3.22 -8.11
CA LYS A 135 12.80 2.95 -7.31
C LYS A 135 12.73 3.63 -5.94
N ALA A 136 12.36 4.91 -5.90
CA ALA A 136 12.26 5.68 -4.66
C ALA A 136 11.15 5.16 -3.73
N LEU A 137 10.08 4.62 -4.27
CA LEU A 137 8.94 4.07 -3.53
C LEU A 137 9.07 2.58 -3.22
N GLY A 138 10.18 1.93 -3.62
CA GLY A 138 10.46 0.53 -3.31
C GLY A 138 9.70 -0.47 -4.19
N PHE A 139 9.17 -0.06 -5.34
CA PHE A 139 8.65 -0.99 -6.31
C PHE A 139 9.81 -1.68 -7.03
N ALA A 140 9.80 -3.02 -7.06
CA ALA A 140 10.81 -3.79 -7.77
C ALA A 140 10.79 -3.45 -9.27
N ASN A 141 11.96 -3.37 -9.90
CA ASN A 141 12.06 -3.23 -11.34
C ASN A 141 11.41 -4.45 -12.01
N GLY A 142 10.26 -4.27 -12.66
CA GLY A 142 9.77 -5.26 -13.60
C GLY A 142 8.48 -6.02 -13.29
N ALA A 143 7.57 -5.51 -12.49
CA ALA A 143 6.17 -5.95 -12.55
C ALA A 143 5.35 -4.96 -13.40
N GLY A 144 5.74 -4.80 -14.65
CA GLY A 144 4.81 -4.33 -15.66
C GLY A 144 3.78 -5.44 -15.93
N PRO A 145 2.52 -5.12 -16.27
CA PRO A 145 1.56 -6.13 -16.68
C PRO A 145 2.17 -6.93 -17.82
N SER A 146 2.17 -8.25 -17.68
CA SER A 146 2.64 -9.21 -18.68
C SER A 146 2.07 -8.80 -20.02
N GLY A 147 2.93 -8.36 -20.93
CA GLY A 147 2.55 -8.06 -22.29
C GLY A 147 1.84 -9.28 -22.87
N HIS A 148 0.62 -9.06 -23.29
CA HIS A 148 -0.12 -9.98 -24.13
C HIS A 148 0.78 -10.32 -25.33
N PRO A 149 1.12 -11.59 -25.60
CA PRO A 149 1.88 -11.93 -26.79
C PRO A 149 1.03 -11.56 -27.98
N ALA A 150 1.52 -10.62 -28.78
CA ALA A 150 0.95 -10.32 -30.08
C ALA A 150 0.98 -11.60 -30.88
N ASP A 151 -0.20 -12.13 -31.17
CA ASP A 151 -0.45 -13.16 -32.18
C ASP A 151 0.14 -12.68 -33.52
N ARG A 152 1.16 -13.38 -33.99
CA ARG A 152 1.62 -13.28 -35.36
C ARG A 152 0.93 -14.40 -36.13
N GLY A 153 -0.20 -14.06 -36.75
CA GLY A 153 -0.73 -14.80 -37.89
C GLY A 153 -0.04 -14.38 -39.18
#